data_a5f33de46b52635b292f4f48980f9c34
#
_entry.id   a5f33de46b52635b292f4f48980f9c34
#
_cell.length_a   1.000
_cell.length_b   1.000
_cell.length_c   1.000
_cell.angle_alpha   90.00
_cell.angle_beta   90.00
_cell.angle_gamma   90.00
#
_symmetry.space_group_name_H-M   'P 1'
#
loop_
_entity.id
_entity.type
_entity.pdbx_description
1 polymer ?
#
loop_
_entity_poly.entity_id
_entity_poly.type
_entity_poly.pdbx_seq_one_letter_code
_entity_poly.pdbx_strand_id
1 'polypeptide(L)'
;MRREQLEHVLRAASQIAEDPDVVVIGSQSILAAIPEERLPREATASMEVDVAFFDDPDNRKSDQVDGAIGELSPFHEMNGYYAQGVSVSTATLPRGWRDRLVLVESQSTQPGRGYALDPHDCVVSKLVAGREKDHAFANALIEAGLIDPMVVAARIDTLEVDPRVMDRLKRWIGMYTSAE
;
A
#
# COMPACT_ATOMS: atom_id res chain seq x y z
N MET A 1 -7.28 -9.01 -4.01
CA MET A 1 -6.16 -9.41 -4.88
C MET A 1 -5.35 -10.52 -4.21
N ARG A 2 -4.63 -11.35 -5.01
CA ARG A 2 -3.75 -12.42 -4.52
C ARG A 2 -2.29 -12.03 -4.70
N ARG A 3 -1.38 -12.69 -3.97
CA ARG A 3 0.08 -12.45 -4.07
C ARG A 3 0.62 -12.61 -5.49
N GLU A 4 0.23 -13.66 -6.20
CA GLU A 4 0.65 -13.89 -7.60
C GLU A 4 0.23 -12.77 -8.56
N GLN A 5 -0.93 -12.13 -8.31
CA GLN A 5 -1.41 -10.99 -9.09
C GLN A 5 -0.57 -9.73 -8.83
N LEU A 6 -0.19 -9.49 -7.56
CA LEU A 6 0.77 -8.44 -7.21
C LEU A 6 2.11 -8.65 -7.93
N GLU A 7 2.66 -9.87 -7.90
CA GLU A 7 3.92 -10.19 -8.56
C GLU A 7 3.85 -9.99 -10.09
N HIS A 8 2.70 -10.31 -10.71
CA HIS A 8 2.47 -10.05 -12.13
C HIS A 8 2.46 -8.55 -12.43
N VAL A 9 1.79 -7.74 -11.60
CA VAL A 9 1.80 -6.27 -11.74
C VAL A 9 3.22 -5.72 -11.60
N LEU A 10 3.99 -6.15 -10.60
CA LEU A 10 5.37 -5.71 -10.39
C LEU A 10 6.26 -5.98 -11.62
N ARG A 11 6.15 -7.18 -12.19
CA ARG A 11 6.87 -7.53 -13.42
C ARG A 11 6.48 -6.63 -14.59
N ALA A 12 5.18 -6.41 -14.80
CA ALA A 12 4.70 -5.59 -15.90
C ALA A 12 5.11 -4.11 -15.72
N ALA A 13 4.91 -3.56 -14.52
CA ALA A 13 5.24 -2.18 -14.20
C ALA A 13 6.74 -1.88 -14.38
N SER A 14 7.60 -2.80 -13.92
CA SER A 14 9.05 -2.63 -14.05
C SER A 14 9.51 -2.60 -15.53
N GLN A 15 8.90 -3.41 -16.38
CA GLN A 15 9.21 -3.44 -17.81
C GLN A 15 8.70 -2.19 -18.53
N ILE A 16 7.49 -1.73 -18.20
CA ILE A 16 6.88 -0.54 -18.81
C ILE A 16 7.67 0.72 -18.44
N ALA A 17 8.03 0.86 -17.17
CA ALA A 17 8.76 2.01 -16.66
C ALA A 17 10.28 1.96 -16.96
N GLU A 18 10.78 0.83 -17.45
CA GLU A 18 12.24 0.56 -17.61
C GLU A 18 13.00 0.79 -16.29
N ASP A 19 12.34 0.48 -15.15
CA ASP A 19 12.89 0.62 -13.81
C ASP A 19 12.58 -0.63 -12.99
N PRO A 20 13.60 -1.36 -12.51
CA PRO A 20 13.38 -2.58 -11.74
C PRO A 20 12.77 -2.33 -10.36
N ASP A 21 12.89 -1.13 -9.80
CA ASP A 21 12.52 -0.82 -8.43
C ASP A 21 11.12 -0.18 -8.34
N VAL A 22 10.12 -1.02 -8.14
CA VAL A 22 8.70 -0.61 -8.07
C VAL A 22 8.26 -0.46 -6.61
N VAL A 23 7.75 0.71 -6.24
CA VAL A 23 7.21 0.97 -4.90
C VAL A 23 5.71 0.66 -4.89
N VAL A 24 5.24 -0.09 -3.90
CA VAL A 24 3.80 -0.39 -3.69
C VAL A 24 3.32 0.33 -2.43
N ILE A 25 2.42 1.31 -2.60
CA ILE A 25 1.99 2.19 -1.50
C ILE A 25 0.51 2.07 -1.09
N GLY A 26 -0.31 1.40 -1.86
CA GLY A 26 -1.73 1.20 -1.55
C GLY A 26 -2.02 0.01 -0.65
N SER A 27 -3.31 -0.32 -0.53
CA SER A 27 -3.80 -1.42 0.33
C SER A 27 -3.16 -2.76 0.00
N GLN A 28 -2.78 -3.00 -1.25
CA GLN A 28 -2.21 -4.28 -1.68
C GLN A 28 -0.73 -4.45 -1.28
N SER A 29 -0.08 -3.41 -0.74
CA SER A 29 1.25 -3.54 -0.11
C SER A 29 1.26 -4.58 1.01
N ILE A 30 0.13 -4.80 1.68
CA ILE A 30 -0.02 -5.78 2.77
C ILE A 30 0.29 -7.22 2.34
N LEU A 31 0.07 -7.54 1.07
CA LEU A 31 0.38 -8.85 0.49
C LEU A 31 1.88 -9.19 0.51
N ALA A 32 2.74 -8.17 0.68
CA ALA A 32 4.18 -8.37 0.79
C ALA A 32 4.60 -9.07 2.10
N ALA A 33 3.92 -8.73 3.19
CA ALA A 33 4.31 -9.16 4.54
C ALA A 33 3.40 -10.23 5.14
N ILE A 34 2.12 -10.29 4.71
CA ILE A 34 1.11 -11.17 5.31
C ILE A 34 0.60 -12.15 4.25
N PRO A 35 0.65 -13.47 4.53
CA PRO A 35 0.05 -14.48 3.65
C PRO A 35 -1.43 -14.22 3.42
N GLU A 36 -1.88 -14.34 2.17
CA GLU A 36 -3.24 -13.97 1.77
C GLU A 36 -4.34 -14.77 2.51
N GLU A 37 -4.04 -16.00 2.91
CA GLU A 37 -4.95 -16.87 3.65
C GLU A 37 -5.26 -16.36 5.06
N ARG A 38 -4.41 -15.48 5.58
CA ARG A 38 -4.59 -14.83 6.88
C ARG A 38 -5.31 -13.49 6.79
N LEU A 39 -5.38 -12.91 5.57
CA LEU A 39 -5.95 -11.58 5.39
C LEU A 39 -7.47 -11.62 5.43
N PRO A 40 -8.11 -10.69 6.16
CA PRO A 40 -9.54 -10.50 6.10
C PRO A 40 -9.96 -10.05 4.69
N ARG A 41 -11.23 -10.32 4.35
CA ARG A 41 -11.78 -10.01 3.02
C ARG A 41 -11.65 -8.52 2.67
N GLU A 42 -11.79 -7.65 3.64
CA GLU A 42 -11.69 -6.20 3.51
C GLU A 42 -10.29 -5.78 3.02
N ALA A 43 -9.25 -6.51 3.41
CA ALA A 43 -7.87 -6.23 3.01
C ALA A 43 -7.55 -6.69 1.58
N THR A 44 -8.27 -7.68 1.05
CA THR A 44 -8.02 -8.26 -0.28
C THR A 44 -9.05 -7.84 -1.34
N ALA A 45 -10.02 -7.01 -0.97
CA ALA A 45 -11.15 -6.64 -1.84
C ALA A 45 -10.75 -5.79 -3.05
N SER A 46 -9.66 -5.02 -2.97
CA SER A 46 -9.23 -4.17 -4.09
C SER A 46 -8.64 -4.99 -5.23
N MET A 47 -9.00 -4.60 -6.46
CA MET A 47 -8.39 -5.06 -7.71
C MET A 47 -7.24 -4.16 -8.18
N GLU A 48 -7.05 -3.03 -7.52
CA GLU A 48 -6.09 -1.99 -7.83
C GLU A 48 -4.81 -2.15 -7.01
N VAL A 49 -3.66 -1.98 -7.65
CA VAL A 49 -2.34 -1.84 -7.02
C VAL A 49 -1.82 -0.45 -7.27
N ASP A 50 -1.65 0.35 -6.21
CA ASP A 50 -1.00 1.65 -6.31
C ASP A 50 0.52 1.45 -6.42
N VAL A 51 1.10 1.80 -7.58
CA VAL A 51 2.52 1.68 -7.86
C VAL A 51 3.15 3.05 -8.07
N ALA A 52 4.36 3.22 -7.57
CA ALA A 52 5.16 4.41 -7.67
C ALA A 52 6.63 4.05 -7.95
N PHE A 53 7.47 5.04 -8.17
CA PHE A 53 8.92 4.87 -8.36
C PHE A 53 9.69 5.83 -7.46
N PHE A 54 10.89 5.43 -7.04
CA PHE A 54 11.72 6.26 -6.15
C PHE A 54 12.20 7.55 -6.82
N ASP A 55 12.49 7.47 -8.11
CA ASP A 55 12.94 8.58 -8.96
C ASP A 55 11.99 8.77 -10.14
N ASP A 56 10.92 9.50 -9.88
CA ASP A 56 9.89 9.84 -10.88
C ASP A 56 9.34 11.26 -10.61
N PRO A 57 10.20 12.31 -10.69
CA PRO A 57 9.81 13.67 -10.30
C PRO A 57 8.68 14.24 -11.17
N ASP A 58 8.62 13.83 -12.43
CA ASP A 58 7.62 14.29 -13.42
C ASP A 58 6.44 13.32 -13.58
N ASN A 59 6.35 12.29 -12.73
CA ASN A 59 5.37 11.19 -12.79
C ASN A 59 5.37 10.41 -14.13
N ARG A 60 6.41 10.53 -14.94
CA ARG A 60 6.46 9.92 -16.27
C ARG A 60 6.36 8.40 -16.23
N LYS A 61 7.08 7.76 -15.29
CA LYS A 61 7.04 6.29 -15.12
C LYS A 61 5.67 5.84 -14.64
N SER A 62 5.14 6.53 -13.62
CA SER A 62 3.81 6.27 -13.08
C SER A 62 2.73 6.42 -14.15
N ASP A 63 2.76 7.50 -14.95
CA ASP A 63 1.81 7.75 -16.05
C ASP A 63 1.91 6.68 -17.15
N GLN A 64 3.13 6.21 -17.47
CA GLN A 64 3.33 5.12 -18.45
C GLN A 64 2.70 3.81 -17.96
N VAL A 65 2.87 3.49 -16.69
CA VAL A 65 2.25 2.29 -16.09
C VAL A 65 0.74 2.41 -16.08
N ASP A 66 0.21 3.54 -15.63
CA ASP A 66 -1.24 3.80 -15.61
C ASP A 66 -1.85 3.69 -17.01
N GLY A 67 -1.21 4.28 -18.01
CA GLY A 67 -1.67 4.23 -19.40
C GLY A 67 -1.62 2.83 -20.04
N ALA A 68 -0.70 1.97 -19.62
CA ALA A 68 -0.50 0.65 -20.22
C ALA A 68 -1.28 -0.47 -19.51
N ILE A 69 -1.32 -0.45 -18.18
CA ILE A 69 -1.92 -1.51 -17.34
C ILE A 69 -2.86 -0.96 -16.27
N GLY A 70 -3.33 0.29 -16.42
CA GLY A 70 -4.29 0.95 -15.55
C GLY A 70 -5.73 0.50 -15.72
N GLU A 71 -6.63 1.20 -15.06
CA GLU A 71 -8.07 0.94 -15.13
C GLU A 71 -8.58 1.04 -16.59
N LEU A 72 -9.46 0.12 -16.99
CA LEU A 72 -10.03 0.00 -18.33
C LEU A 72 -9.02 -0.29 -19.46
N SER A 73 -7.76 -0.58 -19.14
CA SER A 73 -6.78 -1.04 -20.11
C SER A 73 -7.09 -2.47 -20.60
N PRO A 74 -6.53 -2.90 -21.73
CA PRO A 74 -6.59 -4.32 -22.15
C PRO A 74 -6.02 -5.29 -21.10
N PHE A 75 -5.03 -4.84 -20.31
CA PHE A 75 -4.50 -5.62 -19.20
C PHE A 75 -5.57 -5.85 -18.13
N HIS A 76 -6.29 -4.79 -17.73
CA HIS A 76 -7.38 -4.89 -16.76
C HIS A 76 -8.50 -5.80 -17.26
N GLU A 77 -8.93 -5.62 -18.51
CA GLU A 77 -9.99 -6.45 -19.11
C GLU A 77 -9.63 -7.94 -19.13
N MET A 78 -8.35 -8.26 -19.43
CA MET A 78 -7.87 -9.63 -19.49
C MET A 78 -7.69 -10.30 -18.14
N ASN A 79 -7.23 -9.54 -17.13
CA ASN A 79 -6.76 -10.08 -15.85
C ASN A 79 -7.72 -9.85 -14.70
N GLY A 80 -8.64 -8.89 -14.78
CA GLY A 80 -9.57 -8.50 -13.72
C GLY A 80 -8.93 -7.73 -12.56
N TYR A 81 -7.70 -7.25 -12.73
CA TYR A 81 -6.98 -6.36 -11.82
C TYR A 81 -6.05 -5.45 -12.62
N TYR A 82 -5.57 -4.37 -11.99
CA TYR A 82 -4.79 -3.35 -12.68
C TYR A 82 -3.80 -2.64 -11.73
N ALA A 83 -2.86 -1.89 -12.31
CA ALA A 83 -2.00 -0.99 -11.58
C ALA A 83 -2.49 0.44 -11.74
N GLN A 84 -2.50 1.20 -10.67
CA GLN A 84 -2.62 2.66 -10.73
C GLN A 84 -1.26 3.28 -10.50
N GLY A 85 -0.74 3.97 -11.51
CA GLY A 85 0.49 4.76 -11.39
C GLY A 85 0.23 6.00 -10.56
N VAL A 86 0.99 6.19 -9.48
CA VAL A 86 0.80 7.29 -8.55
C VAL A 86 2.15 7.88 -8.12
N SER A 87 2.15 9.13 -7.66
CA SER A 87 3.31 9.68 -6.97
C SER A 87 3.38 9.17 -5.53
N VAL A 88 4.58 8.94 -5.01
CA VAL A 88 4.79 8.63 -3.58
C VAL A 88 4.16 9.70 -2.68
N SER A 89 4.13 10.96 -3.13
CA SER A 89 3.55 12.08 -2.40
C SER A 89 2.02 12.02 -2.22
N THR A 90 1.33 11.12 -2.93
CA THR A 90 -0.12 10.89 -2.74
C THR A 90 -0.43 10.20 -1.41
N ALA A 91 0.55 9.54 -0.82
CA ALA A 91 0.43 8.90 0.49
C ALA A 91 1.12 9.74 1.56
N THR A 92 0.44 10.00 2.66
CA THR A 92 1.06 10.56 3.86
C THR A 92 1.62 9.42 4.70
N LEU A 93 2.94 9.39 4.86
CA LEU A 93 3.67 8.27 5.44
C LEU A 93 4.43 8.69 6.70
N PRO A 94 4.55 7.82 7.72
CA PRO A 94 5.28 8.12 8.95
C PRO A 94 6.79 8.18 8.67
N ARG A 95 7.52 8.97 9.48
CA ARG A 95 8.97 9.13 9.33
C ARG A 95 9.67 7.76 9.33
N GLY A 96 10.68 7.61 8.46
CA GLY A 96 11.47 6.37 8.35
C GLY A 96 10.76 5.23 7.61
N TRP A 97 9.64 5.47 6.93
CA TRP A 97 8.91 4.45 6.17
C TRP A 97 9.78 3.73 5.12
N ARG A 98 10.74 4.44 4.51
CA ARG A 98 11.63 3.85 3.49
C ARG A 98 12.52 2.74 4.04
N ASP A 99 12.94 2.85 5.30
CA ASP A 99 13.80 1.87 5.97
C ASP A 99 13.03 0.60 6.38
N ARG A 100 11.69 0.66 6.31
CA ARG A 100 10.78 -0.42 6.69
C ARG A 100 10.09 -1.10 5.51
N LEU A 101 10.41 -0.70 4.29
CA LEU A 101 9.83 -1.32 3.10
C LEU A 101 10.11 -2.83 3.08
N VAL A 102 9.09 -3.58 2.70
CA VAL A 102 9.15 -5.03 2.56
C VAL A 102 9.49 -5.38 1.12
N LEU A 103 10.62 -6.08 0.91
CA LEU A 103 11.04 -6.51 -0.41
C LEU A 103 10.16 -7.67 -0.92
N VAL A 104 9.70 -7.52 -2.15
CA VAL A 104 8.98 -8.54 -2.94
C VAL A 104 9.81 -8.89 -4.14
N GLU A 105 10.53 -10.00 -4.09
CA GLU A 105 11.38 -10.47 -5.18
C GLU A 105 11.25 -11.98 -5.33
N SER A 106 10.98 -12.42 -6.56
CA SER A 106 10.84 -13.83 -6.93
C SER A 106 11.14 -14.00 -8.43
N GLN A 107 11.15 -15.23 -8.92
CA GLN A 107 11.21 -15.47 -10.36
C GLN A 107 10.01 -14.86 -11.10
N SER A 108 8.86 -14.77 -10.45
CA SER A 108 7.63 -14.21 -11.04
C SER A 108 7.63 -12.68 -11.14
N THR A 109 8.45 -11.99 -10.36
CA THR A 109 8.58 -10.52 -10.43
C THR A 109 9.63 -10.07 -11.45
N GLN A 110 10.58 -10.92 -11.83
CA GLN A 110 11.70 -10.54 -12.71
C GLN A 110 11.26 -9.95 -14.04
N PRO A 111 11.93 -8.88 -14.55
CA PRO A 111 13.16 -8.28 -14.03
C PRO A 111 12.97 -7.32 -12.85
N GLY A 112 11.72 -7.07 -12.43
CA GLY A 112 11.39 -6.14 -11.36
C GLY A 112 11.48 -6.74 -9.97
N ARG A 113 11.46 -5.85 -8.98
CA ARG A 113 11.28 -6.14 -7.56
C ARG A 113 10.41 -5.06 -6.94
N GLY A 114 9.55 -5.47 -6.00
CA GLY A 114 8.66 -4.57 -5.31
C GLY A 114 9.21 -4.13 -3.95
N TYR A 115 9.01 -2.88 -3.61
CA TYR A 115 9.24 -2.30 -2.30
C TYR A 115 7.89 -1.88 -1.73
N ALA A 116 7.27 -2.77 -0.98
CA ALA A 116 5.93 -2.55 -0.44
C ALA A 116 5.98 -1.90 0.94
N LEU A 117 5.00 -1.05 1.25
CA LEU A 117 4.87 -0.48 2.59
C LEU A 117 4.79 -1.59 3.66
N ASP A 118 5.46 -1.37 4.78
CA ASP A 118 5.21 -2.12 6.01
C ASP A 118 3.71 -2.05 6.36
N PRO A 119 3.09 -3.14 6.84
CA PRO A 119 1.66 -3.18 7.12
C PRO A 119 1.16 -2.09 8.06
N HIS A 120 1.93 -1.72 9.10
CA HIS A 120 1.55 -0.64 10.02
C HIS A 120 1.64 0.74 9.34
N ASP A 121 2.65 0.97 8.48
CA ASP A 121 2.76 2.21 7.69
C ASP A 121 1.62 2.33 6.68
N CYS A 122 1.21 1.23 6.06
CA CYS A 122 0.04 1.16 5.19
C CYS A 122 -1.23 1.55 5.95
N VAL A 123 -1.47 0.98 7.14
CA VAL A 123 -2.62 1.31 7.99
C VAL A 123 -2.60 2.79 8.38
N VAL A 124 -1.46 3.33 8.79
CA VAL A 124 -1.33 4.76 9.13
C VAL A 124 -1.71 5.64 7.95
N SER A 125 -1.20 5.36 6.75
CA SER A 125 -1.55 6.11 5.53
C SER A 125 -3.05 6.05 5.22
N LYS A 126 -3.68 4.88 5.36
CA LYS A 126 -5.13 4.70 5.20
C LYS A 126 -5.92 5.52 6.23
N LEU A 127 -5.52 5.54 7.50
CA LEU A 127 -6.16 6.34 8.55
C LEU A 127 -6.03 7.85 8.29
N VAL A 128 -4.92 8.31 7.71
CA VAL A 128 -4.77 9.71 7.29
C VAL A 128 -5.77 10.05 6.18
N ALA A 129 -5.93 9.20 5.16
CA ALA A 129 -6.91 9.36 4.10
C ALA A 129 -8.35 9.36 4.63
N GLY A 130 -8.67 8.51 5.61
CA GLY A 130 -9.84 8.60 6.47
C GLY A 130 -11.17 8.34 5.79
N ARG A 131 -11.20 7.64 4.64
CA ARG A 131 -12.43 7.20 3.98
C ARG A 131 -13.04 6.03 4.75
N GLU A 132 -14.32 5.78 4.59
CA GLU A 132 -15.02 4.66 5.25
C GLU A 132 -14.33 3.31 4.98
N LYS A 133 -13.97 3.05 3.73
CA LYS A 133 -13.24 1.84 3.35
C LYS A 133 -11.85 1.72 3.98
N ASP A 134 -11.18 2.85 4.25
CA ASP A 134 -9.85 2.86 4.88
C ASP A 134 -9.95 2.51 6.38
N HIS A 135 -10.99 2.98 7.05
CA HIS A 135 -11.30 2.58 8.42
C HIS A 135 -11.70 1.11 8.52
N ALA A 136 -12.53 0.60 7.59
CA ALA A 136 -12.90 -0.82 7.53
C ALA A 136 -11.68 -1.72 7.35
N PHE A 137 -10.76 -1.32 6.46
CA PHE A 137 -9.48 -2.00 6.25
C PHE A 137 -8.64 -2.07 7.53
N ALA A 138 -8.45 -0.94 8.20
CA ALA A 138 -7.65 -0.86 9.42
C ALA A 138 -8.27 -1.68 10.57
N ASN A 139 -9.59 -1.55 10.79
CA ASN A 139 -10.32 -2.28 11.80
C ASN A 139 -10.17 -3.80 11.59
N ALA A 140 -10.45 -4.28 10.39
CA ALA A 140 -10.38 -5.71 10.08
C ALA A 140 -9.00 -6.31 10.36
N LEU A 141 -7.92 -5.57 10.07
CA LEU A 141 -6.55 -6.04 10.32
C LEU A 141 -6.18 -6.05 11.81
N ILE A 142 -6.63 -5.04 12.57
CA ILE A 142 -6.41 -4.99 14.03
C ILE A 142 -7.22 -6.10 14.71
N GLU A 143 -8.49 -6.27 14.38
CA GLU A 143 -9.36 -7.30 14.95
C GLU A 143 -8.87 -8.72 14.64
N ALA A 144 -8.25 -8.91 13.48
CA ALA A 144 -7.60 -10.17 13.11
C ALA A 144 -6.25 -10.41 13.82
N GLY A 145 -5.77 -9.46 14.63
CA GLY A 145 -4.47 -9.53 15.31
C GLY A 145 -3.26 -9.50 14.37
N LEU A 146 -3.42 -8.93 13.17
CA LEU A 146 -2.38 -8.82 12.15
C LEU A 146 -1.61 -7.50 12.25
N ILE A 147 -2.20 -6.51 12.90
CA ILE A 147 -1.62 -5.17 13.13
C ILE A 147 -1.69 -4.87 14.62
N ASP A 148 -0.55 -4.47 15.17
CA ASP A 148 -0.44 -4.03 16.56
C ASP A 148 -0.85 -2.55 16.69
N PRO A 149 -1.92 -2.23 17.43
CA PRO A 149 -2.38 -0.85 17.64
C PRO A 149 -1.33 0.04 18.30
N MET A 150 -0.47 -0.52 19.16
CA MET A 150 0.60 0.24 19.82
C MET A 150 1.66 0.69 18.83
N VAL A 151 2.02 -0.17 17.87
CA VAL A 151 2.94 0.18 16.77
C VAL A 151 2.30 1.26 15.89
N VAL A 152 1.02 1.13 15.54
CA VAL A 152 0.29 2.16 14.78
C VAL A 152 0.31 3.50 15.52
N ALA A 153 0.03 3.52 16.82
CA ALA A 153 0.07 4.73 17.64
C ALA A 153 1.45 5.39 17.61
N ALA A 154 2.51 4.62 17.81
CA ALA A 154 3.89 5.12 17.75
C ALA A 154 4.26 5.68 16.37
N ARG A 155 3.75 5.09 15.27
CA ARG A 155 3.94 5.59 13.91
C ARG A 155 3.18 6.88 13.64
N ILE A 156 1.95 6.99 14.13
CA ILE A 156 1.13 8.22 14.05
C ILE A 156 1.90 9.40 14.68
N ASP A 157 2.58 9.20 15.81
CA ASP A 157 3.35 10.26 16.48
C ASP A 157 4.53 10.81 15.64
N THR A 158 4.93 10.10 14.60
CA THR A 158 6.00 10.54 13.68
C THR A 158 5.50 11.24 12.41
N LEU A 159 4.18 11.38 12.25
CA LEU A 159 3.58 12.06 11.11
C LEU A 159 3.78 13.57 11.17
N GLU A 160 3.96 14.17 10.00
CA GLU A 160 3.94 15.62 9.80
C GLU A 160 2.61 16.00 9.13
N VAL A 161 1.57 16.19 9.94
CA VAL A 161 0.21 16.49 9.48
C VAL A 161 -0.40 17.65 10.29
N ASP A 162 -1.50 18.21 9.77
CA ASP A 162 -2.28 19.23 10.49
C ASP A 162 -2.69 18.72 11.89
N PRO A 163 -2.65 19.56 12.95
CA PRO A 163 -3.03 19.16 14.30
C PRO A 163 -4.42 18.53 14.41
N ARG A 164 -5.38 18.97 13.60
CA ARG A 164 -6.74 18.38 13.58
C ARG A 164 -6.74 16.95 13.06
N VAL A 165 -5.90 16.67 12.06
CA VAL A 165 -5.70 15.31 11.55
C VAL A 165 -5.05 14.45 12.63
N MET A 166 -4.00 14.97 13.29
CA MET A 166 -3.33 14.29 14.39
C MET A 166 -4.30 13.94 15.53
N ASP A 167 -5.13 14.89 15.98
CA ASP A 167 -6.12 14.65 17.02
C ASP A 167 -7.17 13.62 16.62
N ARG A 168 -7.58 13.60 15.36
CA ARG A 168 -8.48 12.58 14.82
C ARG A 168 -7.87 11.19 14.87
N LEU A 169 -6.62 11.07 14.42
CA LEU A 169 -5.89 9.80 14.41
C LEU A 169 -5.67 9.27 15.83
N LYS A 170 -5.25 10.13 16.76
CA LYS A 170 -5.05 9.74 18.18
C LYS A 170 -6.34 9.29 18.85
N ARG A 171 -7.45 9.96 18.60
CA ARG A 171 -8.76 9.51 19.11
C ARG A 171 -9.17 8.16 18.54
N TRP A 172 -8.92 7.93 17.25
CA TRP A 172 -9.27 6.67 16.61
C TRP A 172 -8.45 5.52 17.17
N ILE A 173 -7.13 5.64 17.19
CA ILE A 173 -6.26 4.56 17.70
C ILE A 173 -6.42 4.34 19.22
N GLY A 174 -6.78 5.38 19.94
CA GLY A 174 -7.09 5.31 21.38
C GLY A 174 -8.20 4.31 21.73
N MET A 175 -9.13 4.04 20.82
CA MET A 175 -10.17 3.01 21.02
C MET A 175 -9.59 1.60 21.15
N TYR A 176 -8.41 1.36 20.59
CA TYR A 176 -7.73 0.06 20.61
C TYR A 176 -6.59 -0.02 21.62
N THR A 177 -6.02 1.12 22.03
CA THR A 177 -4.89 1.18 22.98
C THR A 177 -5.31 1.43 24.42
N SER A 178 -6.58 1.81 24.66
CA SER A 178 -7.11 2.11 26.01
C SER A 178 -7.86 0.93 26.66
N ALA A 179 -7.83 -0.25 26.05
CA ALA A 179 -8.56 -1.44 26.53
C ALA A 179 -7.66 -2.37 27.36
N GLU A 180 -6.94 -1.82 28.37
CA GLU A 180 -6.34 -2.58 29.48
C GLU A 180 -6.92 -2.14 30.81
#